data_8002d31d1b20840889eaeee858978066
#
_entry.id   8002d31d1b20840889eaeee858978066
#
_cell.length_a   1.000
_cell.length_b   1.000
_cell.length_c   1.000
_cell.angle_alpha   90.00
_cell.angle_beta   90.00
_cell.angle_gamma   90.00
#
_symmetry.space_group_name_H-M   'P 1'
#
loop_
_entity.id
_entity.type
_entity.pdbx_description
1 polymer ?
#
loop_
_entity_poly.entity_id
_entity_poly.type
_entity_poly.pdbx_seq_one_letter_code
_entity_poly.pdbx_strand_id
1 'polypeptide(L)'
;MRIIEITKDFNHNNVNYKAGTQLVMAEDIESQYRSLYKEKIGMSYPFESVGRPYKGEDLTNKRIMAFRTGGIGDILFINPVFRYLKKKYPSCFIRMASGCKEPLENLPEVDELYDMPFDASLLENMDYTIFFQGIIEGSSETSKKTHAVDMFFSYFNIDSTHFPIEDKKPRLFFKKEETEWCDKTISNLKIGKNDYVIGIQMETSAPLRNFPKEKLKAVIDNVIKEDNVKIMLIGTEQHNIIASYLREGNEKIILATSYNVRESIILANRYDLIISPDTFMVQVAGALEKPLIGIYGPFPSEVRMKYFKNAIGLDPSVVCSPCFKHDFRSCVKGHPSPCFTQIDPEDLLQAIDYMKFKFTGQHFKYMADMLRIPDLSQVEKYMLSADKGLCFFGGYYKHSNVLTVDSNPFFKPDISDLNSEFKREAFPFIVYIGPMGFKPDNKPVYDSCKGLIRPGGHIIVHMIDNGTEEFFNEVKRDIGTNFVIMYSNFDPGTKSFSIAARRNY
;
A
#
# COMPACT_ATOMS: atom_id res chain seq x y z
N MET A 1 -8.45 3.61 -29.59
CA MET A 1 -7.63 2.60 -30.32
C MET A 1 -7.86 2.73 -31.81
N ARG A 2 -6.87 2.42 -32.61
CA ARG A 2 -6.95 2.48 -34.08
C ARG A 2 -6.45 1.16 -34.68
N ILE A 3 -7.03 0.78 -35.80
CA ILE A 3 -6.45 -0.30 -36.65
C ILE A 3 -5.56 0.38 -37.67
N ILE A 4 -4.29 0.02 -37.68
CA ILE A 4 -3.26 0.56 -38.56
C ILE A 4 -2.69 -0.54 -39.45
N GLU A 5 -2.19 -0.19 -40.61
CA GLU A 5 -1.44 -1.10 -41.45
C GLU A 5 0.04 -0.77 -41.41
N ILE A 6 0.86 -1.76 -41.09
CA ILE A 6 2.32 -1.63 -41.06
C ILE A 6 2.87 -1.47 -42.48
N THR A 7 3.68 -0.46 -42.67
CA THR A 7 4.30 -0.18 -43.98
C THR A 7 5.72 -0.71 -44.10
N LYS A 8 6.38 -1.04 -42.97
CA LYS A 8 7.73 -1.61 -42.91
C LYS A 8 7.80 -2.60 -41.76
N ASP A 9 8.56 -3.68 -41.94
CA ASP A 9 8.85 -4.62 -40.86
C ASP A 9 9.43 -3.92 -39.65
N PHE A 10 8.93 -4.23 -38.43
CA PHE A 10 9.51 -3.75 -37.18
C PHE A 10 9.34 -4.79 -36.08
N ASN A 11 10.17 -4.68 -35.03
CA ASN A 11 10.10 -5.52 -33.84
C ASN A 11 9.62 -4.69 -32.62
N HIS A 12 8.73 -5.26 -31.87
CA HIS A 12 8.28 -4.71 -30.61
C HIS A 12 8.01 -5.85 -29.60
N ASN A 13 8.57 -5.77 -28.41
CA ASN A 13 8.44 -6.81 -27.37
C ASN A 13 8.77 -8.23 -27.88
N ASN A 14 9.83 -8.37 -28.72
CA ASN A 14 10.27 -9.61 -29.33
C ASN A 14 9.29 -10.21 -30.38
N VAL A 15 8.26 -9.45 -30.77
CA VAL A 15 7.36 -9.81 -31.87
C VAL A 15 7.78 -9.06 -33.14
N ASN A 16 7.98 -9.78 -34.23
CA ASN A 16 8.34 -9.18 -35.49
C ASN A 16 7.09 -9.00 -36.38
N TYR A 17 6.66 -7.75 -36.52
CA TYR A 17 5.50 -7.35 -37.32
C TYR A 17 5.93 -7.08 -38.75
N LYS A 18 5.28 -7.75 -39.71
CA LYS A 18 5.58 -7.63 -41.16
C LYS A 18 4.78 -6.50 -41.80
N ALA A 19 5.36 -5.90 -42.83
CA ALA A 19 4.62 -4.96 -43.69
C ALA A 19 3.34 -5.61 -44.21
N GLY A 20 2.24 -4.87 -44.20
CA GLY A 20 0.90 -5.35 -44.55
C GLY A 20 0.10 -5.91 -43.39
N THR A 21 0.71 -6.18 -42.23
CA THR A 21 -0.01 -6.59 -41.03
C THR A 21 -0.93 -5.47 -40.53
N GLN A 22 -2.15 -5.81 -40.15
CA GLN A 22 -3.08 -4.89 -39.50
C GLN A 22 -2.99 -5.06 -38.00
N LEU A 23 -2.68 -3.97 -37.29
CA LEU A 23 -2.54 -3.98 -35.84
C LEU A 23 -3.59 -3.10 -35.14
N VAL A 24 -4.06 -3.54 -34.00
CA VAL A 24 -4.80 -2.71 -33.07
C VAL A 24 -3.79 -1.98 -32.20
N MET A 25 -3.81 -0.65 -32.23
CA MET A 25 -2.86 0.19 -31.52
C MET A 25 -3.59 1.23 -30.64
N ALA A 26 -3.07 1.45 -29.45
CA ALA A 26 -3.52 2.51 -28.58
C ALA A 26 -2.89 3.85 -28.98
N GLU A 27 -3.58 4.96 -28.75
CA GLU A 27 -3.09 6.30 -29.13
C GLU A 27 -1.83 6.73 -28.40
N ASP A 28 -1.63 6.28 -27.17
CA ASP A 28 -0.44 6.53 -26.35
C ASP A 28 0.80 5.78 -26.89
N ILE A 29 0.60 4.62 -27.51
CA ILE A 29 1.66 3.84 -28.15
C ILE A 29 1.95 4.34 -29.57
N GLU A 30 0.96 4.90 -30.24
CA GLU A 30 1.00 5.35 -31.63
C GLU A 30 2.16 6.30 -31.93
N SER A 31 2.44 7.24 -31.01
CA SER A 31 3.49 8.24 -31.20
C SER A 31 4.88 7.66 -31.42
N GLN A 32 5.16 6.49 -30.85
CA GLN A 32 6.46 5.81 -30.95
C GLN A 32 6.70 5.18 -32.32
N TYR A 33 5.63 4.85 -33.04
CA TYR A 33 5.71 4.08 -34.29
C TYR A 33 5.16 4.82 -35.51
N ARG A 34 4.86 6.13 -35.39
CA ARG A 34 4.23 6.94 -36.45
C ARG A 34 4.92 6.84 -37.81
N SER A 35 6.23 6.64 -37.86
CA SER A 35 7.00 6.53 -39.10
C SER A 35 6.94 5.13 -39.75
N LEU A 36 6.37 4.14 -39.06
CA LEU A 36 6.38 2.74 -39.46
C LEU A 36 5.02 2.24 -39.98
N TYR A 37 4.01 3.06 -39.88
CA TYR A 37 2.67 2.71 -40.35
C TYR A 37 2.02 3.85 -41.12
N LYS A 38 1.04 3.50 -41.95
CA LYS A 38 0.09 4.44 -42.53
C LYS A 38 -1.28 4.19 -41.90
N GLU A 39 -1.98 5.24 -41.59
CA GLU A 39 -3.38 5.15 -41.17
C GLU A 39 -4.19 4.64 -42.38
N LYS A 40 -4.74 3.43 -42.27
CA LYS A 40 -5.46 2.80 -43.37
C LYS A 40 -6.84 3.39 -43.59
N ILE A 41 -7.41 3.97 -42.55
CA ILE A 41 -8.73 4.64 -42.57
C ILE A 41 -8.64 5.76 -41.52
N GLY A 42 -8.93 7.00 -41.89
CA GLY A 42 -9.02 8.17 -40.98
C GLY A 42 -10.18 8.08 -39.98
N MET A 43 -10.45 6.90 -39.48
CA MET A 43 -11.40 6.65 -38.42
C MET A 43 -10.61 6.28 -37.17
N SER A 44 -10.59 7.19 -36.18
CA SER A 44 -10.59 6.72 -34.82
C SER A 44 -11.83 5.83 -34.70
N TYR A 45 -11.65 4.53 -34.72
CA TYR A 45 -12.77 3.64 -34.44
C TYR A 45 -13.32 4.03 -33.06
N PRO A 46 -14.54 4.54 -32.97
CA PRO A 46 -15.19 4.58 -31.68
C PRO A 46 -15.13 3.14 -31.17
N PHE A 47 -14.94 2.97 -29.92
CA PHE A 47 -14.85 1.72 -29.18
C PHE A 47 -15.85 0.65 -29.63
N GLU A 48 -17.03 1.10 -30.05
CA GLU A 48 -18.18 0.34 -30.54
C GLU A 48 -17.94 -0.41 -31.85
N SER A 49 -16.92 -0.05 -32.62
CA SER A 49 -16.62 -0.70 -33.90
C SER A 49 -15.66 -1.89 -33.82
N VAL A 50 -15.05 -2.12 -32.65
CA VAL A 50 -14.10 -3.22 -32.42
C VAL A 50 -14.77 -4.47 -31.83
N GLY A 51 -16.11 -4.48 -31.78
CA GLY A 51 -16.94 -5.52 -31.20
C GLY A 51 -18.08 -4.93 -30.39
N ARG A 52 -19.00 -5.76 -29.94
CA ARG A 52 -20.12 -5.34 -29.12
C ARG A 52 -19.65 -5.09 -27.68
N PRO A 53 -19.77 -3.87 -27.11
CA PRO A 53 -19.42 -3.62 -25.74
C PRO A 53 -20.24 -4.50 -24.78
N TYR A 54 -19.58 -5.16 -23.86
CA TYR A 54 -20.22 -5.91 -22.78
C TYR A 54 -20.91 -4.97 -21.79
N LYS A 55 -22.18 -5.22 -21.51
CA LYS A 55 -23.01 -4.40 -20.61
C LYS A 55 -23.67 -5.21 -19.48
N GLY A 56 -23.20 -6.44 -19.25
CA GLY A 56 -23.76 -7.31 -18.20
C GLY A 56 -24.59 -8.48 -18.75
N GLU A 57 -24.52 -8.76 -20.06
CA GLU A 57 -25.21 -9.89 -20.70
C GLU A 57 -24.71 -11.25 -20.19
N ASP A 58 -25.48 -12.30 -20.46
CA ASP A 58 -25.06 -13.69 -20.21
C ASP A 58 -23.86 -14.06 -21.08
N LEU A 59 -22.78 -14.51 -20.43
CA LEU A 59 -21.54 -14.87 -21.09
C LEU A 59 -21.35 -16.39 -21.23
N THR A 60 -22.37 -17.20 -20.99
CA THR A 60 -22.33 -18.65 -21.17
C THR A 60 -21.95 -18.98 -22.62
N ASN A 61 -20.84 -19.70 -22.82
CA ASN A 61 -20.26 -20.04 -24.13
C ASN A 61 -19.92 -18.81 -25.01
N LYS A 62 -19.66 -17.65 -24.41
CA LYS A 62 -19.29 -16.42 -25.10
C LYS A 62 -17.80 -16.18 -25.06
N ARG A 63 -17.30 -15.45 -26.06
CA ARG A 63 -15.89 -15.07 -26.20
C ARG A 63 -15.77 -13.56 -25.99
N ILE A 64 -14.87 -13.16 -25.11
CA ILE A 64 -14.64 -11.76 -24.74
C ILE A 64 -13.24 -11.36 -25.13
N MET A 65 -13.08 -10.20 -25.75
CA MET A 65 -11.83 -9.50 -25.90
C MET A 65 -11.77 -8.34 -24.91
N ALA A 66 -10.85 -8.39 -23.95
CA ALA A 66 -10.65 -7.36 -22.95
C ALA A 66 -9.37 -6.55 -23.22
N PHE A 67 -9.40 -5.26 -22.86
CA PHE A 67 -8.29 -4.34 -23.14
C PHE A 67 -7.99 -3.41 -21.98
N ARG A 68 -6.70 -3.14 -21.75
CA ARG A 68 -6.21 -2.00 -20.98
C ARG A 68 -4.82 -1.59 -21.40
N THR A 69 -4.61 -0.31 -21.73
CA THR A 69 -3.35 0.16 -22.31
C THR A 69 -2.30 0.48 -21.25
N GLY A 70 -2.68 1.01 -20.08
CA GLY A 70 -1.71 1.47 -19.10
C GLY A 70 -2.19 1.40 -17.65
N GLY A 71 -1.32 1.86 -16.75
CA GLY A 71 -1.53 1.77 -15.32
C GLY A 71 -1.31 0.35 -14.81
N ILE A 72 -0.04 -0.07 -14.61
CA ILE A 72 0.31 -1.46 -14.21
C ILE A 72 -0.49 -1.90 -12.96
N GLY A 73 -0.65 -1.00 -11.98
CA GLY A 73 -1.44 -1.27 -10.79
C GLY A 73 -2.92 -1.47 -11.09
N ASP A 74 -3.47 -0.68 -12.00
CA ASP A 74 -4.88 -0.79 -12.39
C ASP A 74 -5.14 -2.06 -13.20
N ILE A 75 -4.14 -2.55 -13.95
CA ILE A 75 -4.21 -3.85 -14.65
C ILE A 75 -4.39 -4.98 -13.64
N LEU A 76 -3.68 -4.94 -12.51
CA LEU A 76 -3.88 -5.91 -11.42
C LEU A 76 -5.31 -5.86 -10.85
N PHE A 77 -5.91 -4.70 -10.76
CA PHE A 77 -7.28 -4.55 -10.25
C PHE A 77 -8.37 -5.10 -11.19
N ILE A 78 -8.04 -5.46 -12.44
CA ILE A 78 -8.96 -6.18 -13.34
C ILE A 78 -9.15 -7.64 -12.92
N ASN A 79 -8.15 -8.25 -12.34
CA ASN A 79 -8.09 -9.66 -11.97
C ASN A 79 -9.34 -10.14 -11.17
N PRO A 80 -9.84 -9.43 -10.14
CA PRO A 80 -11.08 -9.78 -9.45
C PRO A 80 -12.30 -9.84 -10.36
N VAL A 81 -12.38 -8.99 -11.39
CA VAL A 81 -13.51 -8.99 -12.34
C VAL A 81 -13.48 -10.27 -13.18
N PHE A 82 -12.32 -10.66 -13.72
CA PHE A 82 -12.20 -11.90 -14.48
C PHE A 82 -12.55 -13.12 -13.62
N ARG A 83 -12.10 -13.15 -12.37
CA ARG A 83 -12.45 -14.20 -11.42
C ARG A 83 -13.97 -14.30 -11.20
N TYR A 84 -14.63 -13.16 -11.01
CA TYR A 84 -16.08 -13.13 -10.91
C TYR A 84 -16.75 -13.65 -12.19
N LEU A 85 -16.31 -13.20 -13.37
CA LEU A 85 -16.89 -13.63 -14.65
C LEU A 85 -16.71 -15.14 -14.88
N LYS A 86 -15.53 -15.68 -14.61
CA LYS A 86 -15.27 -17.15 -14.74
C LYS A 86 -16.05 -17.96 -13.70
N LYS A 87 -16.21 -17.46 -12.47
CA LYS A 87 -17.03 -18.12 -11.45
C LYS A 87 -18.52 -18.17 -11.85
N LYS A 88 -19.02 -17.08 -12.43
CA LYS A 88 -20.42 -16.95 -12.86
C LYS A 88 -20.68 -17.66 -14.20
N TYR A 89 -19.74 -17.61 -15.11
CA TYR A 89 -19.81 -18.14 -16.46
C TYR A 89 -18.56 -19.00 -16.77
N PRO A 90 -18.47 -20.24 -16.26
CA PRO A 90 -17.25 -21.07 -16.40
C PRO A 90 -16.85 -21.36 -17.87
N SER A 91 -17.80 -21.38 -18.79
CA SER A 91 -17.57 -21.61 -20.22
C SER A 91 -17.23 -20.32 -21.01
N CYS A 92 -17.16 -19.18 -20.35
CA CYS A 92 -16.74 -17.94 -20.98
C CYS A 92 -15.25 -17.99 -21.34
N PHE A 93 -14.93 -17.65 -22.60
CA PHE A 93 -13.54 -17.49 -23.03
C PHE A 93 -13.09 -16.02 -22.90
N ILE A 94 -11.99 -15.79 -22.23
CA ILE A 94 -11.45 -14.43 -22.00
C ILE A 94 -10.08 -14.31 -22.68
N ARG A 95 -10.01 -13.44 -23.69
CA ARG A 95 -8.76 -12.96 -24.31
C ARG A 95 -8.48 -11.56 -23.79
N MET A 96 -7.27 -11.31 -23.31
CA MET A 96 -6.84 -10.02 -22.80
C MET A 96 -5.67 -9.49 -23.60
N ALA A 97 -5.72 -8.21 -23.99
CA ALA A 97 -4.57 -7.49 -24.50
C ALA A 97 -4.23 -6.29 -23.58
N SER A 98 -2.96 -6.13 -23.27
CA SER A 98 -2.51 -5.12 -22.32
C SER A 98 -1.23 -4.42 -22.79
N GLY A 99 -1.09 -3.14 -22.45
CA GLY A 99 0.17 -2.42 -22.62
C GLY A 99 1.28 -2.86 -21.64
N CYS A 100 0.89 -3.65 -20.62
CA CYS A 100 1.80 -4.31 -19.69
C CYS A 100 1.12 -5.60 -19.20
N LYS A 101 1.43 -6.73 -19.81
CA LYS A 101 0.74 -8.01 -19.53
C LYS A 101 1.28 -8.74 -18.30
N GLU A 102 2.51 -8.45 -17.89
CA GLU A 102 3.25 -9.16 -16.87
C GLU A 102 2.50 -9.37 -15.55
N PRO A 103 1.66 -8.42 -15.09
CA PRO A 103 0.83 -8.61 -13.89
C PRO A 103 -0.26 -9.69 -14.04
N LEU A 104 -0.64 -10.03 -15.27
CA LEU A 104 -1.69 -11.01 -15.57
C LEU A 104 -1.13 -12.35 -16.05
N GLU A 105 0.18 -12.49 -16.16
CA GLU A 105 0.79 -13.75 -16.57
C GLU A 105 0.44 -14.89 -15.60
N ASN A 106 0.11 -16.03 -16.18
CA ASN A 106 -0.31 -17.26 -15.49
C ASN A 106 -1.65 -17.12 -14.72
N LEU A 107 -2.42 -16.06 -14.98
CA LEU A 107 -3.75 -15.90 -14.37
C LEU A 107 -4.72 -16.94 -14.95
N PRO A 108 -5.27 -17.86 -14.16
CA PRO A 108 -6.08 -18.97 -14.64
C PRO A 108 -7.41 -18.52 -15.26
N GLU A 109 -7.85 -17.32 -14.97
CA GLU A 109 -9.09 -16.74 -15.50
C GLU A 109 -8.94 -16.15 -16.90
N VAL A 110 -7.70 -16.00 -17.42
CA VAL A 110 -7.40 -15.48 -18.76
C VAL A 110 -6.97 -16.63 -19.65
N ASP A 111 -7.75 -16.93 -20.68
CA ASP A 111 -7.47 -18.04 -21.60
C ASP A 111 -6.34 -17.69 -22.57
N GLU A 112 -6.28 -16.43 -23.02
CA GLU A 112 -5.20 -15.92 -23.89
C GLU A 112 -4.80 -14.50 -23.48
N LEU A 113 -3.49 -14.23 -23.43
CA LEU A 113 -2.91 -12.97 -23.01
C LEU A 113 -1.92 -12.44 -24.05
N TYR A 114 -2.11 -11.20 -24.47
CA TYR A 114 -1.31 -10.55 -25.50
C TYR A 114 -0.77 -9.18 -25.05
N ASP A 115 0.36 -8.80 -25.64
CA ASP A 115 0.86 -7.42 -25.55
C ASP A 115 0.09 -6.49 -26.50
N MET A 116 0.13 -5.20 -26.26
CA MET A 116 -0.26 -4.19 -27.22
C MET A 116 1.00 -3.57 -27.86
N PRO A 117 0.99 -3.29 -29.17
CA PRO A 117 -0.07 -3.54 -30.13
C PRO A 117 -0.21 -5.04 -30.48
N PHE A 118 -1.37 -5.47 -30.97
CA PHE A 118 -1.64 -6.85 -31.35
C PHE A 118 -2.31 -6.95 -32.73
N ASP A 119 -2.22 -8.13 -33.37
CA ASP A 119 -2.82 -8.38 -34.68
C ASP A 119 -4.34 -8.27 -34.64
N ALA A 120 -4.92 -7.50 -35.57
CA ALA A 120 -6.35 -7.26 -35.63
C ALA A 120 -7.21 -8.52 -35.81
N SER A 121 -6.61 -9.61 -36.38
CA SER A 121 -7.30 -10.91 -36.48
C SER A 121 -7.71 -11.50 -35.14
N LEU A 122 -7.05 -11.10 -34.05
CA LEU A 122 -7.44 -11.51 -32.68
C LEU A 122 -8.81 -10.98 -32.26
N LEU A 123 -9.39 -9.99 -32.95
CA LEU A 123 -10.75 -9.52 -32.76
C LEU A 123 -11.81 -10.40 -33.39
N GLU A 124 -11.38 -11.27 -34.32
CA GLU A 124 -12.31 -12.16 -35.03
C GLU A 124 -12.92 -13.18 -34.06
N ASN A 125 -14.21 -13.47 -34.26
CA ASN A 125 -14.97 -14.43 -33.46
C ASN A 125 -15.08 -14.07 -31.97
N MET A 126 -14.99 -12.78 -31.60
CA MET A 126 -15.32 -12.29 -30.27
C MET A 126 -16.77 -11.83 -30.22
N ASP A 127 -17.53 -12.31 -29.23
CA ASP A 127 -18.94 -11.91 -29.03
C ASP A 127 -19.02 -10.51 -28.41
N TYR A 128 -18.11 -10.21 -27.47
CA TYR A 128 -18.10 -8.96 -26.72
C TYR A 128 -16.68 -8.39 -26.55
N THR A 129 -16.65 -7.08 -26.36
CA THR A 129 -15.44 -6.36 -25.95
C THR A 129 -15.62 -5.72 -24.59
N ILE A 130 -14.55 -5.72 -23.79
CA ILE A 130 -14.48 -5.03 -22.51
C ILE A 130 -13.27 -4.08 -22.54
N PHE A 131 -13.53 -2.82 -22.29
CA PHE A 131 -12.48 -1.82 -22.24
C PHE A 131 -12.36 -1.23 -20.85
N PHE A 132 -11.29 -1.56 -20.17
CA PHE A 132 -11.04 -1.11 -18.83
C PHE A 132 -10.36 0.27 -18.75
N GLN A 133 -9.82 0.77 -19.87
CA GLN A 133 -9.25 2.12 -19.92
C GLN A 133 -10.34 3.18 -19.82
N GLY A 134 -10.09 4.26 -19.09
CA GLY A 134 -11.05 5.36 -18.93
C GLY A 134 -12.09 5.16 -17.83
N ILE A 135 -12.27 3.93 -17.30
CA ILE A 135 -13.23 3.69 -16.21
C ILE A 135 -12.82 4.43 -14.93
N ILE A 136 -11.54 4.37 -14.58
CA ILE A 136 -11.00 5.07 -13.41
C ILE A 136 -10.74 6.54 -13.75
N GLU A 137 -10.13 6.79 -14.89
CA GLU A 137 -9.65 8.11 -15.33
C GLU A 137 -10.80 9.07 -15.67
N GLY A 138 -11.87 8.55 -16.25
CA GLY A 138 -13.07 9.31 -16.66
C GLY A 138 -14.10 9.53 -15.56
N SER A 139 -13.76 9.16 -14.35
CA SER A 139 -14.71 9.08 -13.25
C SER A 139 -15.01 10.42 -12.58
N SER A 140 -16.24 10.55 -12.05
CA SER A 140 -16.73 11.71 -11.31
C SER A 140 -16.01 11.88 -9.94
N GLU A 141 -16.28 12.99 -9.24
CA GLU A 141 -15.80 13.22 -7.85
C GLU A 141 -16.12 12.05 -6.90
N THR A 142 -17.24 11.35 -7.09
CA THR A 142 -17.63 10.20 -6.27
C THR A 142 -16.70 9.02 -6.47
N SER A 143 -16.23 8.79 -7.69
CA SER A 143 -15.35 7.68 -8.03
C SER A 143 -13.92 7.88 -7.53
N LYS A 144 -13.49 9.11 -7.33
CA LYS A 144 -12.20 9.39 -6.68
C LYS A 144 -12.12 8.86 -5.23
N LYS A 145 -13.28 8.63 -4.60
CA LYS A 145 -13.42 8.06 -3.25
C LYS A 145 -13.70 6.56 -3.25
N THR A 146 -13.83 5.95 -4.42
CA THR A 146 -14.16 4.53 -4.56
C THR A 146 -12.92 3.73 -4.92
N HIS A 147 -12.76 2.56 -4.32
CA HIS A 147 -11.66 1.66 -4.66
C HIS A 147 -11.76 1.20 -6.13
N ALA A 148 -10.63 1.14 -6.85
CA ALA A 148 -10.60 0.83 -8.28
C ALA A 148 -11.32 -0.48 -8.66
N VAL A 149 -11.22 -1.51 -7.84
CA VAL A 149 -11.92 -2.79 -8.04
C VAL A 149 -13.44 -2.60 -8.01
N ASP A 150 -13.96 -1.81 -7.06
CA ASP A 150 -15.40 -1.54 -6.96
C ASP A 150 -15.89 -0.70 -8.15
N MET A 151 -15.03 0.19 -8.66
CA MET A 151 -15.35 0.95 -9.88
C MET A 151 -15.47 0.03 -11.10
N PHE A 152 -14.57 -0.94 -11.26
CA PHE A 152 -14.67 -1.92 -12.33
C PHE A 152 -15.93 -2.78 -12.22
N PHE A 153 -16.27 -3.27 -11.04
CA PHE A 153 -17.52 -4.00 -10.84
C PHE A 153 -18.74 -3.15 -11.14
N SER A 154 -18.79 -1.92 -10.63
CA SER A 154 -19.90 -0.99 -10.84
C SER A 154 -20.11 -0.65 -12.32
N TYR A 155 -19.04 -0.52 -13.09
CA TYR A 155 -19.11 -0.25 -14.52
C TYR A 155 -19.90 -1.33 -15.29
N PHE A 156 -19.86 -2.59 -14.82
CA PHE A 156 -20.62 -3.71 -15.37
C PHE A 156 -21.94 -3.96 -14.66
N ASN A 157 -22.43 -3.00 -13.87
CA ASN A 157 -23.66 -3.14 -13.05
C ASN A 157 -23.58 -4.33 -12.08
N ILE A 158 -22.38 -4.66 -11.58
CA ILE A 158 -22.18 -5.71 -10.60
C ILE A 158 -22.06 -5.04 -9.21
N ASP A 159 -23.05 -5.31 -8.36
CA ASP A 159 -22.98 -4.89 -6.95
C ASP A 159 -21.96 -5.75 -6.19
N SER A 160 -20.82 -5.14 -5.88
CA SER A 160 -19.73 -5.80 -5.13
C SER A 160 -19.75 -5.49 -3.63
N THR A 161 -20.74 -4.76 -3.13
CA THR A 161 -20.79 -4.32 -1.72
C THR A 161 -20.76 -5.48 -0.74
N HIS A 162 -21.40 -6.60 -1.09
CA HIS A 162 -21.49 -7.80 -0.27
C HIS A 162 -20.42 -8.86 -0.60
N PHE A 163 -19.47 -8.56 -1.49
CA PHE A 163 -18.43 -9.53 -1.82
C PHE A 163 -17.43 -9.65 -0.67
N PRO A 164 -17.00 -10.86 -0.33
CA PRO A 164 -15.87 -11.04 0.57
C PRO A 164 -14.63 -10.28 0.08
N ILE A 165 -13.82 -9.79 1.01
CA ILE A 165 -12.55 -9.10 0.67
C ILE A 165 -11.68 -9.96 -0.24
N GLU A 166 -11.66 -11.26 -0.03
CA GLU A 166 -10.89 -12.23 -0.84
C GLU A 166 -11.31 -12.24 -2.32
N ASP A 167 -12.58 -11.94 -2.62
CA ASP A 167 -13.06 -11.83 -4.00
C ASP A 167 -12.72 -10.49 -4.66
N LYS A 168 -12.32 -9.49 -3.86
CA LYS A 168 -11.92 -8.15 -4.33
C LYS A 168 -10.40 -7.99 -4.44
N LYS A 169 -9.63 -8.84 -3.80
CA LYS A 169 -8.16 -8.81 -3.82
C LYS A 169 -7.61 -9.31 -5.16
N PRO A 170 -6.66 -8.63 -5.80
CA PRO A 170 -5.91 -9.19 -6.92
C PRO A 170 -5.09 -10.40 -6.46
N ARG A 171 -4.69 -11.25 -7.40
CA ARG A 171 -3.82 -12.41 -7.17
C ARG A 171 -2.71 -12.43 -8.22
N LEU A 172 -1.58 -13.02 -7.85
CA LEU A 172 -0.45 -13.24 -8.73
C LEU A 172 -0.11 -14.72 -8.75
N PHE A 173 0.26 -15.22 -9.91
CA PHE A 173 0.59 -16.63 -10.11
C PHE A 173 1.98 -16.76 -10.73
N PHE A 174 2.76 -17.69 -10.22
CA PHE A 174 4.13 -17.92 -10.66
C PHE A 174 4.29 -19.36 -11.14
N LYS A 175 5.07 -19.52 -12.21
CA LYS A 175 5.56 -20.82 -12.64
C LYS A 175 6.71 -21.28 -11.75
N LYS A 176 6.99 -22.56 -11.76
CA LYS A 176 8.10 -23.15 -11.00
C LYS A 176 9.45 -22.54 -11.42
N GLU A 177 9.65 -22.36 -12.70
CA GLU A 177 10.89 -21.79 -13.27
C GLU A 177 11.11 -20.35 -12.80
N GLU A 178 10.04 -19.56 -12.65
CA GLU A 178 10.08 -18.20 -12.12
C GLU A 178 10.49 -18.17 -10.64
N THR A 179 9.97 -19.12 -9.87
CA THR A 179 10.33 -19.27 -8.44
C THR A 179 11.80 -19.70 -8.30
N GLU A 180 12.25 -20.66 -9.11
CA GLU A 180 13.65 -21.11 -9.13
C GLU A 180 14.60 -19.99 -9.55
N TRP A 181 14.22 -19.19 -10.56
CA TRP A 181 14.96 -18.01 -10.96
C TRP A 181 15.08 -17.00 -9.80
N CYS A 182 14.00 -16.76 -9.08
CA CYS A 182 13.98 -15.87 -7.93
C CYS A 182 14.95 -16.35 -6.84
N ASP A 183 14.89 -17.62 -6.47
CA ASP A 183 15.75 -18.21 -5.44
C ASP A 183 17.25 -18.10 -5.82
N LYS A 184 17.57 -18.38 -7.08
CA LYS A 184 18.94 -18.21 -7.61
C LYS A 184 19.38 -16.74 -7.57
N THR A 185 18.49 -15.82 -7.96
CA THR A 185 18.79 -14.38 -7.95
C THR A 185 19.03 -13.88 -6.54
N ILE A 186 18.18 -14.22 -5.58
CA ILE A 186 18.36 -13.87 -4.15
C ILE A 186 19.68 -14.41 -3.59
N SER A 187 20.03 -15.65 -3.95
CA SER A 187 21.31 -16.25 -3.54
C SER A 187 22.51 -15.49 -4.14
N ASN A 188 22.45 -15.15 -5.42
CA ASN A 188 23.50 -14.39 -6.12
C ASN A 188 23.70 -12.99 -5.52
N LEU A 189 22.62 -12.38 -5.02
CA LEU A 189 22.65 -11.09 -4.30
C LEU A 189 23.16 -11.21 -2.86
N LYS A 190 23.58 -12.40 -2.43
CA LYS A 190 24.08 -12.70 -1.08
C LYS A 190 23.06 -12.34 0.02
N ILE A 191 21.79 -12.55 -0.26
CA ILE A 191 20.71 -12.42 0.72
C ILE A 191 20.52 -13.77 1.40
N GLY A 192 20.79 -13.80 2.70
CA GLY A 192 20.71 -15.01 3.53
C GLY A 192 19.27 -15.28 4.02
N LYS A 193 19.04 -16.48 4.55
CA LYS A 193 17.72 -16.89 5.07
C LYS A 193 17.29 -16.10 6.32
N ASN A 194 18.27 -15.54 7.05
CA ASN A 194 18.00 -14.77 8.27
C ASN A 194 17.99 -13.26 8.03
N ASP A 195 18.22 -12.83 6.79
CA ASP A 195 18.12 -11.42 6.44
C ASP A 195 16.66 -10.99 6.38
N TYR A 196 16.36 -9.83 6.94
CA TYR A 196 15.10 -9.13 6.82
C TYR A 196 15.17 -8.21 5.61
N VAL A 197 14.43 -8.52 4.56
CA VAL A 197 14.55 -7.86 3.27
C VAL A 197 13.45 -6.81 3.11
N ILE A 198 13.84 -5.55 2.98
CA ILE A 198 12.92 -4.43 2.75
C ILE A 198 13.02 -4.01 1.28
N GLY A 199 11.93 -4.19 0.53
CA GLY A 199 11.81 -3.65 -0.82
C GLY A 199 11.28 -2.21 -0.78
N ILE A 200 12.02 -1.27 -1.35
CA ILE A 200 11.66 0.15 -1.38
C ILE A 200 11.48 0.61 -2.82
N GLN A 201 10.25 0.96 -3.21
CA GLN A 201 10.00 1.66 -4.46
C GLN A 201 10.38 3.12 -4.29
N MET A 202 11.40 3.57 -5.01
CA MET A 202 12.02 4.89 -4.78
C MET A 202 11.15 6.04 -5.29
N GLU A 203 10.62 5.92 -6.49
CA GLU A 203 9.89 7.00 -7.18
C GLU A 203 8.70 6.45 -7.97
N THR A 204 7.84 7.37 -8.38
CA THR A 204 6.69 7.14 -9.26
C THR A 204 6.92 7.83 -10.59
N SER A 205 6.11 7.51 -11.60
CA SER A 205 6.10 8.25 -12.88
C SER A 205 5.64 9.71 -12.74
N ALA A 206 5.01 10.07 -11.61
CA ALA A 206 4.50 11.43 -11.36
C ALA A 206 5.22 12.06 -10.17
N PRO A 207 6.02 13.14 -10.38
CA PRO A 207 6.75 13.83 -9.31
C PRO A 207 5.86 14.28 -8.13
N LEU A 208 4.58 14.54 -8.40
CA LEU A 208 3.59 14.90 -7.39
C LEU A 208 3.43 13.81 -6.29
N ARG A 209 3.76 12.56 -6.59
CA ARG A 209 3.60 11.41 -5.69
C ARG A 209 4.93 10.93 -5.10
N ASN A 210 6.04 11.60 -5.38
CA ASN A 210 7.36 11.17 -4.90
C ASN A 210 7.59 11.65 -3.46
N PHE A 211 7.99 10.72 -2.62
CA PHE A 211 8.48 11.02 -1.28
C PHE A 211 9.87 11.65 -1.35
N PRO A 212 10.19 12.67 -0.53
CA PRO A 212 11.48 13.34 -0.59
C PRO A 212 12.65 12.37 -0.36
N LYS A 213 13.59 12.34 -1.29
CA LYS A 213 14.74 11.41 -1.24
C LYS A 213 15.62 11.60 -0.02
N GLU A 214 15.73 12.83 0.50
CA GLU A 214 16.48 13.14 1.71
C GLU A 214 15.83 12.50 2.95
N LYS A 215 14.50 12.55 3.04
CA LYS A 215 13.75 11.87 4.10
C LYS A 215 13.85 10.36 3.98
N LEU A 216 13.76 9.83 2.76
CA LEU A 216 13.95 8.42 2.49
C LEU A 216 15.37 7.94 2.86
N LYS A 217 16.41 8.76 2.55
CA LYS A 217 17.79 8.50 2.93
C LYS A 217 17.93 8.41 4.46
N ALA A 218 17.35 9.36 5.19
CA ALA A 218 17.38 9.36 6.65
C ALA A 218 16.74 8.08 7.26
N VAL A 219 15.65 7.59 6.66
CA VAL A 219 15.04 6.32 7.06
C VAL A 219 15.98 5.15 6.78
N ILE A 220 16.52 5.06 5.57
CA ILE A 220 17.44 3.99 5.15
C ILE A 220 18.67 3.95 6.06
N ASP A 221 19.27 5.10 6.37
CA ASP A 221 20.46 5.20 7.22
C ASP A 221 20.22 4.72 8.66
N ASN A 222 19.00 4.78 9.14
CA ASN A 222 18.65 4.21 10.45
C ASN A 222 18.41 2.70 10.37
N VAL A 223 17.58 2.26 9.43
CA VAL A 223 17.21 0.85 9.31
C VAL A 223 18.40 -0.04 8.96
N ILE A 224 19.33 0.44 8.15
CA ILE A 224 20.51 -0.32 7.70
C ILE A 224 21.56 -0.53 8.80
N LYS A 225 21.45 0.14 9.96
CA LYS A 225 22.29 -0.12 11.13
C LYS A 225 22.05 -1.52 11.71
N GLU A 226 20.88 -2.09 11.48
CA GLU A 226 20.58 -3.48 11.85
C GLU A 226 21.42 -4.47 11.04
N ASP A 227 22.04 -5.44 11.71
CA ASP A 227 23.00 -6.34 11.08
C ASP A 227 22.37 -7.22 10.01
N ASN A 228 21.16 -7.71 10.26
CA ASN A 228 20.43 -8.64 9.39
C ASN A 228 19.47 -7.97 8.41
N VAL A 229 19.57 -6.65 8.20
CA VAL A 229 18.71 -5.96 7.22
C VAL A 229 19.40 -5.85 5.87
N LYS A 230 18.63 -6.14 4.82
CA LYS A 230 18.97 -5.86 3.42
C LYS A 230 17.89 -4.99 2.80
N ILE A 231 18.30 -4.05 1.97
CA ILE A 231 17.36 -3.16 1.26
C ILE A 231 17.47 -3.40 -0.24
N MET A 232 16.34 -3.61 -0.88
CA MET A 232 16.21 -3.69 -2.34
C MET A 232 15.59 -2.38 -2.84
N LEU A 233 16.37 -1.56 -3.55
CA LEU A 233 15.90 -0.31 -4.15
C LEU A 233 15.25 -0.60 -5.50
N ILE A 234 13.93 -0.53 -5.55
CA ILE A 234 13.11 -0.88 -6.72
C ILE A 234 12.93 0.34 -7.62
N GLY A 235 13.12 0.15 -8.90
CA GLY A 235 12.95 1.20 -9.90
C GLY A 235 13.32 0.72 -11.31
N THR A 236 13.60 1.65 -12.20
CA THR A 236 14.15 1.40 -13.53
C THR A 236 15.54 1.99 -13.63
N GLU A 237 16.26 1.75 -14.72
CA GLU A 237 17.59 2.32 -14.94
C GLU A 237 17.62 3.85 -14.86
N GLN A 238 16.51 4.52 -15.18
CA GLN A 238 16.37 5.98 -15.02
C GLN A 238 16.53 6.44 -13.57
N HIS A 239 16.28 5.55 -12.60
CA HIS A 239 16.42 5.83 -11.16
C HIS A 239 17.81 5.54 -10.60
N ASN A 240 18.79 5.16 -11.44
CA ASN A 240 20.13 4.81 -10.96
C ASN A 240 20.85 5.95 -10.21
N ILE A 241 20.56 7.20 -10.54
CA ILE A 241 21.15 8.36 -9.86
C ILE A 241 20.63 8.43 -8.41
N ILE A 242 19.31 8.35 -8.22
CA ILE A 242 18.73 8.34 -6.87
C ILE A 242 19.10 7.07 -6.10
N ALA A 243 19.12 5.91 -6.77
CA ALA A 243 19.55 4.65 -6.17
C ALA A 243 20.99 4.71 -5.66
N SER A 244 21.91 5.30 -6.43
CA SER A 244 23.30 5.49 -6.03
C SER A 244 23.43 6.45 -4.84
N TYR A 245 22.66 7.53 -4.82
CA TYR A 245 22.59 8.46 -3.70
C TYR A 245 22.09 7.76 -2.42
N LEU A 246 21.01 6.98 -2.51
CA LEU A 246 20.46 6.27 -1.35
C LEU A 246 21.38 5.16 -0.85
N ARG A 247 22.09 4.49 -1.76
CA ARG A 247 23.02 3.41 -1.43
C ARG A 247 24.29 3.90 -0.75
N GLU A 248 24.89 5.00 -1.20
CA GLU A 248 26.13 5.59 -0.71
C GLU A 248 27.26 4.56 -0.43
N GLY A 249 27.40 3.59 -1.34
CA GLY A 249 28.42 2.54 -1.23
C GLY A 249 28.12 1.40 -0.23
N ASN A 250 27.00 1.44 0.47
CA ASN A 250 26.64 0.38 1.42
C ASN A 250 26.22 -0.91 0.70
N GLU A 251 26.94 -2.01 0.96
CA GLU A 251 26.71 -3.30 0.31
C GLU A 251 25.41 -4.01 0.74
N LYS A 252 24.82 -3.63 1.88
CA LYS A 252 23.51 -4.13 2.31
C LYS A 252 22.36 -3.54 1.48
N ILE A 253 22.62 -2.48 0.70
CA ILE A 253 21.65 -1.82 -0.16
C ILE A 253 21.90 -2.26 -1.60
N ILE A 254 20.93 -2.95 -2.15
CA ILE A 254 21.00 -3.62 -3.45
C ILE A 254 20.14 -2.82 -4.45
N LEU A 255 20.69 -2.50 -5.60
CA LEU A 255 19.97 -1.83 -6.67
C LEU A 255 19.17 -2.86 -7.48
N ALA A 256 17.85 -2.75 -7.43
CA ALA A 256 16.92 -3.58 -8.20
C ALA A 256 16.31 -2.75 -9.35
N THR A 257 17.17 -2.05 -10.11
CA THR A 257 16.78 -1.12 -11.18
C THR A 257 16.93 -1.71 -12.59
N SER A 258 17.55 -2.88 -12.72
CA SER A 258 17.77 -3.57 -14.00
C SER A 258 16.76 -4.69 -14.28
N TYR A 259 15.88 -4.97 -13.32
CA TYR A 259 14.86 -6.01 -13.48
C TYR A 259 13.65 -5.47 -14.24
N ASN A 260 13.10 -6.26 -15.14
CA ASN A 260 11.85 -5.94 -15.82
C ASN A 260 10.65 -6.04 -14.87
N VAL A 261 9.46 -5.70 -15.35
CA VAL A 261 8.23 -5.67 -14.51
C VAL A 261 7.94 -7.04 -13.92
N ARG A 262 8.01 -8.13 -14.74
CA ARG A 262 7.73 -9.48 -14.25
C ARG A 262 8.75 -9.93 -13.20
N GLU A 263 10.01 -9.73 -13.45
CA GLU A 263 11.10 -10.03 -12.51
C GLU A 263 10.95 -9.26 -11.20
N SER A 264 10.57 -7.98 -11.27
CA SER A 264 10.30 -7.16 -10.07
C SER A 264 9.12 -7.68 -9.26
N ILE A 265 8.05 -8.16 -9.92
CA ILE A 265 6.89 -8.81 -9.29
C ILE A 265 7.33 -10.12 -8.60
N ILE A 266 8.14 -10.94 -9.26
CA ILE A 266 8.61 -12.22 -8.72
C ILE A 266 9.52 -11.98 -7.51
N LEU A 267 10.46 -11.02 -7.60
CA LEU A 267 11.35 -10.65 -6.49
C LEU A 267 10.58 -10.11 -5.29
N ALA A 268 9.48 -9.38 -5.50
CA ALA A 268 8.65 -8.87 -4.41
C ALA A 268 8.11 -9.98 -3.49
N ASN A 269 8.00 -11.21 -3.99
CA ASN A 269 7.61 -12.36 -3.18
C ASN A 269 8.66 -12.74 -2.11
N ARG A 270 9.90 -12.26 -2.23
CA ARG A 270 10.99 -12.49 -1.28
C ARG A 270 11.21 -11.37 -0.27
N TYR A 271 10.48 -10.27 -0.40
CA TYR A 271 10.58 -9.18 0.57
C TYR A 271 9.76 -9.48 1.82
N ASP A 272 10.30 -9.14 2.98
CA ASP A 272 9.61 -9.25 4.26
C ASP A 272 8.73 -8.02 4.52
N LEU A 273 9.11 -6.87 3.94
CA LEU A 273 8.35 -5.64 3.98
C LEU A 273 8.51 -4.90 2.64
N ILE A 274 7.42 -4.31 2.16
CA ILE A 274 7.45 -3.43 0.99
C ILE A 274 7.07 -2.02 1.43
N ILE A 275 7.88 -1.04 1.01
CA ILE A 275 7.60 0.39 1.20
C ILE A 275 7.45 1.00 -0.18
N SER A 276 6.33 1.67 -0.42
CA SER A 276 6.04 2.20 -1.75
C SER A 276 5.19 3.46 -1.69
N PRO A 277 5.51 4.50 -2.46
CA PRO A 277 4.52 5.52 -2.80
C PRO A 277 3.38 4.90 -3.63
N ASP A 278 2.35 5.68 -3.98
CA ASP A 278 1.22 5.24 -4.81
C ASP A 278 1.68 4.79 -6.21
N THR A 279 2.15 3.54 -6.31
CA THR A 279 2.60 2.88 -7.54
C THR A 279 2.08 1.45 -7.63
N PHE A 280 2.36 0.78 -8.75
CA PHE A 280 1.98 -0.62 -8.96
C PHE A 280 2.52 -1.58 -7.87
N MET A 281 3.63 -1.23 -7.24
CA MET A 281 4.23 -2.08 -6.19
C MET A 281 3.33 -2.19 -4.95
N VAL A 282 2.47 -1.20 -4.70
CA VAL A 282 1.42 -1.29 -3.66
C VAL A 282 0.44 -2.43 -3.99
N GLN A 283 0.00 -2.52 -5.24
CA GLN A 283 -0.94 -3.55 -5.68
C GLN A 283 -0.28 -4.94 -5.73
N VAL A 284 1.01 -4.99 -6.12
CA VAL A 284 1.80 -6.23 -6.07
C VAL A 284 1.92 -6.74 -4.63
N ALA A 285 2.27 -5.86 -3.69
CA ALA A 285 2.35 -6.21 -2.27
C ALA A 285 1.02 -6.75 -1.73
N GLY A 286 -0.10 -6.08 -2.07
CA GLY A 286 -1.44 -6.51 -1.70
C GLY A 286 -1.83 -7.85 -2.31
N ALA A 287 -1.48 -8.09 -3.58
CA ALA A 287 -1.74 -9.36 -4.26
C ALA A 287 -0.92 -10.54 -3.70
N LEU A 288 0.29 -10.25 -3.19
CA LEU A 288 1.19 -11.20 -2.54
C LEU A 288 0.94 -11.33 -1.02
N GLU A 289 0.01 -10.54 -0.47
CA GLU A 289 -0.26 -10.45 0.98
C GLU A 289 0.97 -10.08 1.83
N LYS A 290 1.92 -9.36 1.23
CA LYS A 290 3.13 -8.92 1.91
C LYS A 290 2.85 -7.79 2.90
N PRO A 291 3.62 -7.71 3.99
CA PRO A 291 3.67 -6.50 4.80
C PRO A 291 3.97 -5.28 3.91
N LEU A 292 3.12 -4.26 4.00
CA LEU A 292 3.15 -3.09 3.10
C LEU A 292 3.01 -1.80 3.89
N ILE A 293 3.89 -0.84 3.61
CA ILE A 293 3.72 0.57 3.99
C ILE A 293 3.55 1.38 2.71
N GLY A 294 2.37 1.93 2.52
CA GLY A 294 2.07 2.83 1.42
C GLY A 294 2.22 4.30 1.84
N ILE A 295 2.98 5.10 1.08
CA ILE A 295 3.16 6.53 1.36
C ILE A 295 2.29 7.32 0.39
N TYR A 296 1.33 8.06 0.92
CA TYR A 296 0.30 8.74 0.13
C TYR A 296 0.34 10.24 0.30
N GLY A 297 -0.25 10.94 -0.64
CA GLY A 297 -0.32 12.40 -0.65
C GLY A 297 -1.55 12.88 -1.44
N PRO A 298 -1.52 12.85 -2.78
CA PRO A 298 -2.64 13.32 -3.60
C PRO A 298 -3.91 12.49 -3.47
N PHE A 299 -3.78 11.19 -3.16
CA PHE A 299 -4.88 10.25 -2.93
C PHE A 299 -4.80 9.71 -1.50
N PRO A 300 -5.93 9.35 -0.87
CA PRO A 300 -5.90 8.67 0.41
C PRO A 300 -5.55 7.20 0.21
N SER A 301 -4.83 6.63 1.18
CA SER A 301 -4.41 5.22 1.17
C SER A 301 -5.60 4.27 1.05
N GLU A 302 -6.72 4.59 1.68
CA GLU A 302 -7.94 3.78 1.67
C GLU A 302 -8.44 3.48 0.25
N VAL A 303 -8.35 4.44 -0.68
CA VAL A 303 -8.78 4.25 -2.07
C VAL A 303 -7.95 3.21 -2.83
N ARG A 304 -6.75 2.89 -2.34
CA ARG A 304 -5.81 1.96 -2.99
C ARG A 304 -5.58 0.67 -2.20
N MET A 305 -5.70 0.71 -0.87
CA MET A 305 -5.26 -0.38 0.01
C MET A 305 -6.38 -0.97 0.88
N LYS A 306 -7.61 -0.47 0.78
CA LYS A 306 -8.77 -0.90 1.58
C LYS A 306 -8.92 -2.42 1.75
N TYR A 307 -8.53 -3.19 0.73
CA TYR A 307 -8.69 -4.64 0.73
C TYR A 307 -7.40 -5.41 1.10
N PHE A 308 -6.35 -4.71 1.53
CA PHE A 308 -5.05 -5.30 1.88
C PHE A 308 -4.90 -5.40 3.40
N LYS A 309 -5.02 -6.61 3.96
CA LYS A 309 -4.99 -6.87 5.41
C LYS A 309 -3.66 -6.51 6.08
N ASN A 310 -2.56 -6.61 5.34
CA ASN A 310 -1.20 -6.45 5.84
C ASN A 310 -0.60 -5.10 5.44
N ALA A 311 -1.42 -4.06 5.37
CA ALA A 311 -0.99 -2.76 4.86
C ALA A 311 -1.20 -1.64 5.87
N ILE A 312 -0.28 -0.69 5.86
CA ILE A 312 -0.35 0.61 6.55
C ILE A 312 -0.28 1.72 5.51
N GLY A 313 -1.19 2.68 5.56
CA GLY A 313 -1.12 3.90 4.78
C GLY A 313 -0.60 5.06 5.62
N LEU A 314 0.45 5.72 5.16
CA LEU A 314 0.89 7.00 5.70
C LEU A 314 0.23 8.11 4.90
N ASP A 315 -0.83 8.69 5.47
CA ASP A 315 -1.60 9.78 4.88
C ASP A 315 -1.27 11.10 5.59
N PRO A 316 -0.97 12.18 4.86
CA PRO A 316 -0.66 13.47 5.47
C PRO A 316 -1.94 14.17 5.96
N SER A 317 -1.80 14.99 6.99
CA SER A 317 -2.90 15.80 7.54
C SER A 317 -2.87 17.26 7.07
N VAL A 318 -2.47 17.52 5.83
CA VAL A 318 -2.53 18.88 5.25
C VAL A 318 -3.92 19.16 4.67
N VAL A 319 -4.38 20.41 4.79
CA VAL A 319 -5.70 20.85 4.30
C VAL A 319 -5.93 20.54 2.81
N CYS A 320 -4.87 20.51 2.00
CA CYS A 320 -4.99 20.22 0.56
C CYS A 320 -4.84 18.73 0.18
N SER A 321 -4.67 17.83 1.14
CA SER A 321 -4.64 16.38 0.92
C SER A 321 -5.92 15.77 1.50
N PRO A 322 -6.54 14.83 0.76
CA PRO A 322 -6.25 14.42 -0.61
C PRO A 322 -6.75 15.44 -1.64
N CYS A 323 -5.92 15.79 -2.62
CA CYS A 323 -6.33 16.69 -3.72
C CYS A 323 -6.85 15.95 -4.96
N PHE A 324 -6.72 14.63 -5.00
CA PHE A 324 -7.14 13.73 -6.09
C PHE A 324 -6.55 14.09 -7.47
N LYS A 325 -5.37 14.72 -7.48
CA LYS A 325 -4.67 15.05 -8.73
C LYS A 325 -3.78 13.90 -9.14
N HIS A 326 -4.00 13.44 -10.35
CA HIS A 326 -3.16 12.45 -11.02
C HIS A 326 -2.40 13.16 -12.15
N ASP A 327 -1.60 14.15 -11.80
CA ASP A 327 -0.84 14.97 -12.75
C ASP A 327 0.63 14.49 -12.78
N PHE A 328 1.22 14.50 -13.97
CA PHE A 328 2.66 14.28 -14.14
C PHE A 328 3.48 15.54 -13.78
N ARG A 329 2.83 16.64 -13.44
CA ARG A 329 3.47 17.88 -13.01
C ARG A 329 3.78 17.86 -11.53
N SER A 330 4.66 18.76 -11.13
CA SER A 330 4.91 19.03 -9.71
C SER A 330 3.70 19.68 -9.03
N CYS A 331 3.64 19.58 -7.72
CA CYS A 331 2.59 20.24 -6.93
C CYS A 331 2.61 21.76 -7.15
N VAL A 332 1.45 22.36 -7.41
CA VAL A 332 1.31 23.80 -7.56
C VAL A 332 1.63 24.59 -6.28
N LYS A 333 1.68 23.92 -5.12
CA LYS A 333 2.03 24.51 -3.82
C LYS A 333 3.52 24.40 -3.46
N GLY A 334 4.32 23.81 -4.35
CA GLY A 334 5.76 23.67 -4.17
C GLY A 334 6.26 22.23 -4.39
N HIS A 335 7.60 22.12 -4.44
CA HIS A 335 8.29 20.84 -4.53
C HIS A 335 9.43 20.80 -3.49
N PRO A 336 9.52 19.79 -2.63
CA PRO A 336 8.60 18.66 -2.51
C PRO A 336 7.18 19.07 -2.11
N SER A 337 6.20 18.23 -2.45
CA SER A 337 4.79 18.52 -2.18
C SER A 337 4.53 18.65 -0.67
N PRO A 338 3.75 19.64 -0.19
CA PRO A 338 3.48 19.82 1.24
C PRO A 338 2.94 18.58 1.95
N CYS A 339 2.19 17.73 1.26
CA CYS A 339 1.69 16.46 1.80
C CYS A 339 2.84 15.52 2.21
N PHE A 340 3.93 15.48 1.47
CA PHE A 340 5.08 14.63 1.81
C PHE A 340 6.09 15.31 2.76
N THR A 341 6.10 16.64 2.84
CA THR A 341 6.95 17.33 3.82
C THR A 341 6.45 17.16 5.26
N GLN A 342 5.16 16.84 5.45
CA GLN A 342 4.58 16.58 6.76
C GLN A 342 4.79 15.16 7.29
N ILE A 343 5.07 14.21 6.41
CA ILE A 343 5.42 12.84 6.85
C ILE A 343 6.90 12.88 7.22
N ASP A 344 7.21 12.75 8.49
CA ASP A 344 8.59 12.74 8.96
C ASP A 344 9.27 11.37 8.82
N PRO A 345 10.60 11.31 8.74
CA PRO A 345 11.33 10.04 8.74
C PRO A 345 10.95 9.14 9.91
N GLU A 346 10.69 9.73 11.06
CA GLU A 346 10.30 9.05 12.29
C GLU A 346 8.96 8.32 12.15
N ASP A 347 7.97 8.92 11.47
CA ASP A 347 6.68 8.26 11.19
C ASP A 347 6.89 6.97 10.39
N LEU A 348 7.75 7.04 9.37
CA LEU A 348 8.05 5.88 8.54
C LEU A 348 8.88 4.84 9.32
N LEU A 349 9.84 5.25 10.15
CA LEU A 349 10.62 4.35 11.00
C LEU A 349 9.74 3.60 12.00
N GLN A 350 8.78 4.27 12.62
CA GLN A 350 7.81 3.64 13.52
C GLN A 350 6.92 2.63 12.77
N ALA A 351 6.43 3.00 11.59
CA ALA A 351 5.64 2.09 10.77
C ALA A 351 6.44 0.83 10.36
N ILE A 352 7.71 1.00 10.01
CA ILE A 352 8.62 -0.11 9.67
C ILE A 352 8.80 -1.04 10.88
N ASP A 353 9.07 -0.49 12.06
CA ASP A 353 9.25 -1.28 13.27
C ASP A 353 7.96 -1.99 13.69
N TYR A 354 6.83 -1.29 13.65
CA TYR A 354 5.52 -1.89 13.89
C TYR A 354 5.28 -3.10 12.98
N MET A 355 5.53 -2.96 11.68
CA MET A 355 5.33 -4.06 10.73
C MET A 355 6.29 -5.21 11.01
N LYS A 356 7.55 -4.95 11.31
CA LYS A 356 8.48 -6.01 11.71
C LYS A 356 7.99 -6.73 12.96
N PHE A 357 7.63 -5.98 14.02
CA PHE A 357 7.13 -6.58 15.25
C PHE A 357 5.88 -7.43 15.03
N LYS A 358 4.92 -6.91 14.28
CA LYS A 358 3.66 -7.61 13.96
C LYS A 358 3.88 -8.98 13.32
N PHE A 359 4.85 -9.10 12.41
CA PHE A 359 5.08 -10.31 11.63
C PHE A 359 6.19 -11.21 12.19
N THR A 360 7.12 -10.68 12.97
CA THR A 360 8.25 -11.44 13.52
C THR A 360 8.28 -11.51 15.04
N GLY A 361 7.51 -10.68 15.74
CA GLY A 361 7.57 -10.51 17.18
C GLY A 361 8.84 -9.79 17.67
N GLN A 362 9.60 -9.16 16.78
CA GLN A 362 10.90 -8.52 17.11
C GLN A 362 10.89 -7.06 16.67
N HIS A 363 11.36 -6.17 17.54
CA HIS A 363 11.62 -4.79 17.24
C HIS A 363 12.99 -4.57 16.60
N PHE A 364 13.19 -3.45 15.94
CA PHE A 364 14.49 -2.98 15.53
C PHE A 364 15.25 -2.38 16.73
N LYS A 365 16.58 -2.53 16.75
CA LYS A 365 17.43 -1.97 17.83
C LYS A 365 17.36 -0.45 17.88
N TYR A 366 17.30 0.21 16.71
CA TYR A 366 17.22 1.68 16.65
C TYR A 366 16.00 2.23 17.38
N MET A 367 14.93 1.45 17.54
CA MET A 367 13.76 1.89 18.28
C MET A 367 14.05 2.03 19.78
N ALA A 368 14.91 1.19 20.35
CA ALA A 368 15.33 1.34 21.73
C ALA A 368 16.08 2.66 21.96
N ASP A 369 16.83 3.12 20.95
CA ASP A 369 17.54 4.40 21.01
C ASP A 369 16.61 5.62 20.79
N MET A 370 15.59 5.47 19.94
CA MET A 370 14.57 6.49 19.70
C MET A 370 13.61 6.63 20.89
N LEU A 371 13.22 5.51 21.46
CA LEU A 371 12.44 5.45 22.68
C LEU A 371 13.37 5.67 23.88
N ARG A 372 13.90 6.85 24.07
CA ARG A 372 14.38 7.28 25.40
C ARG A 372 13.20 7.33 26.33
N ILE A 373 12.69 6.16 26.73
CA ILE A 373 11.62 6.02 27.69
C ILE A 373 12.18 6.54 29.01
N PRO A 374 11.68 7.67 29.56
CA PRO A 374 12.06 8.07 30.88
C PRO A 374 11.72 6.90 31.81
N ASP A 375 12.61 6.60 32.72
CA ASP A 375 12.58 5.51 33.68
C ASP A 375 11.19 4.88 33.93
N LEU A 376 10.84 3.87 33.15
CA LEU A 376 9.61 3.10 33.29
C LEU A 376 9.62 2.23 34.56
N SER A 377 10.71 2.23 35.32
CA SER A 377 10.82 1.44 36.56
C SER A 377 9.70 1.74 37.56
N GLN A 378 9.18 2.97 37.57
CA GLN A 378 8.01 3.34 38.40
C GLN A 378 6.72 2.75 37.81
N VAL A 379 6.56 2.74 36.48
CA VAL A 379 5.41 2.18 35.77
C VAL A 379 5.41 0.66 35.89
N GLU A 380 6.55 0.00 35.67
CA GLU A 380 6.73 -1.44 35.84
C GLU A 380 6.40 -1.89 37.27
N LYS A 381 6.73 -1.10 38.28
CA LYS A 381 6.41 -1.40 39.68
C LYS A 381 4.92 -1.49 39.96
N TYR A 382 4.11 -0.69 39.26
CA TYR A 382 2.63 -0.78 39.35
C TYR A 382 2.08 -1.96 38.54
N MET A 383 2.75 -2.36 37.46
CA MET A 383 2.31 -3.42 36.57
C MET A 383 2.62 -4.81 37.12
N LEU A 384 3.71 -4.98 37.88
CA LEU A 384 4.14 -6.26 38.47
C LEU A 384 3.19 -6.79 39.55
N SER A 385 2.29 -5.95 40.09
CA SER A 385 1.35 -6.30 41.17
C SER A 385 -0.06 -6.64 40.67
N ALA A 386 -0.33 -6.62 39.39
CA ALA A 386 -1.69 -6.76 38.84
C ALA A 386 -1.84 -8.01 37.95
N ASP A 387 -3.08 -8.50 37.86
CA ASP A 387 -3.51 -9.47 36.85
C ASP A 387 -3.33 -8.90 35.43
N LYS A 388 -3.82 -9.55 34.40
CA LYS A 388 -3.66 -9.10 33.00
C LYS A 388 -4.23 -7.69 32.77
N GLY A 389 -3.41 -6.79 32.22
CA GLY A 389 -3.78 -5.46 31.78
C GLY A 389 -3.92 -5.34 30.26
N LEU A 390 -4.41 -4.20 29.79
CA LEU A 390 -4.60 -3.87 28.39
C LEU A 390 -3.65 -2.72 28.00
N CYS A 391 -2.92 -2.89 26.91
CA CYS A 391 -2.06 -1.86 26.36
C CYS A 391 -2.53 -1.45 24.96
N PHE A 392 -2.77 -0.16 24.76
CA PHE A 392 -3.08 0.43 23.48
C PHE A 392 -1.81 1.02 22.85
N PHE A 393 -1.63 0.86 21.55
CA PHE A 393 -0.46 1.31 20.83
C PHE A 393 0.87 0.73 21.35
N GLY A 394 0.78 -0.44 22.00
CA GLY A 394 1.88 -1.04 22.75
C GLY A 394 2.79 -1.92 21.92
N GLY A 395 2.91 -1.73 20.60
CA GLY A 395 3.85 -2.47 19.76
C GLY A 395 5.28 -2.41 20.31
N TYR A 396 5.60 -1.37 21.07
CA TYR A 396 6.89 -1.13 21.72
C TYR A 396 6.95 -1.61 23.18
N TYR A 397 5.82 -2.03 23.76
CA TYR A 397 5.78 -2.43 25.14
C TYR A 397 5.41 -3.92 25.27
N LYS A 398 6.31 -4.72 25.81
CA LYS A 398 6.10 -6.15 26.01
C LYS A 398 6.25 -6.49 27.50
N HIS A 399 5.15 -6.83 28.13
CA HIS A 399 5.13 -7.32 29.50
C HIS A 399 4.27 -8.59 29.60
N SER A 400 4.70 -9.59 30.40
CA SER A 400 4.03 -10.89 30.54
C SER A 400 2.56 -10.80 31.00
N ASN A 401 2.22 -9.72 31.69
CA ASN A 401 0.89 -9.48 32.28
C ASN A 401 0.04 -8.49 31.47
N VAL A 402 0.45 -8.13 30.24
CA VAL A 402 -0.25 -7.15 29.41
C VAL A 402 -0.78 -7.81 28.15
N LEU A 403 -2.08 -7.69 27.94
CA LEU A 403 -2.70 -7.98 26.65
C LEU A 403 -2.54 -6.74 25.76
N THR A 404 -1.69 -6.83 24.75
CA THR A 404 -1.50 -5.74 23.81
C THR A 404 -2.62 -5.76 22.77
N VAL A 405 -3.36 -4.66 22.66
CA VAL A 405 -4.25 -4.44 21.53
C VAL A 405 -3.43 -3.82 20.42
N ASP A 406 -3.22 -4.60 19.38
CA ASP A 406 -2.45 -4.23 18.20
C ASP A 406 -3.30 -3.30 17.33
N SER A 407 -3.42 -2.03 17.74
CA SER A 407 -4.04 -1.00 16.95
C SER A 407 -2.95 -0.31 16.13
N ASN A 408 -3.13 -0.26 14.83
CA ASN A 408 -2.25 0.49 13.96
C ASN A 408 -2.29 1.98 14.37
N PRO A 409 -1.18 2.59 14.82
CA PRO A 409 -1.17 3.98 15.28
C PRO A 409 -1.52 4.98 14.17
N PHE A 410 -1.43 4.56 12.91
CA PHE A 410 -1.74 5.37 11.73
C PHE A 410 -3.20 5.24 11.25
N PHE A 411 -3.93 4.25 11.75
CA PHE A 411 -5.38 4.17 11.56
C PHE A 411 -6.06 4.63 12.84
N LYS A 412 -7.02 5.54 12.73
CA LYS A 412 -7.93 5.82 13.85
C LYS A 412 -8.62 4.50 14.17
N PRO A 413 -8.36 3.86 15.32
CA PRO A 413 -9.10 2.66 15.66
C PRO A 413 -10.58 3.06 15.73
N ASP A 414 -11.45 2.29 15.12
CA ASP A 414 -12.87 2.43 15.36
C ASP A 414 -13.16 1.85 16.76
N ILE A 415 -13.18 2.74 17.72
CA ILE A 415 -13.29 2.41 19.15
C ILE A 415 -14.68 1.92 19.52
N SER A 416 -15.66 2.13 18.64
CA SER A 416 -16.98 1.53 18.79
C SER A 416 -16.89 0.00 18.87
N ASP A 417 -15.92 -0.60 18.17
CA ASP A 417 -15.69 -2.05 18.17
C ASP A 417 -15.02 -2.55 19.45
N LEU A 418 -14.14 -1.76 20.09
CA LEU A 418 -13.50 -2.18 21.34
C LEU A 418 -14.50 -2.39 22.47
N ASN A 419 -15.56 -1.58 22.54
CA ASN A 419 -16.62 -1.77 23.53
C ASN A 419 -17.49 -3.02 23.27
N SER A 420 -17.45 -3.57 22.05
CA SER A 420 -18.14 -4.84 21.70
C SER A 420 -17.29 -6.06 22.00
N GLU A 421 -15.96 -5.95 21.92
CA GLU A 421 -15.02 -7.06 22.18
C GLU A 421 -14.73 -7.23 23.66
N PHE A 422 -14.74 -6.16 24.46
CA PHE A 422 -14.39 -6.20 25.88
C PHE A 422 -15.56 -5.78 26.75
N LYS A 423 -15.80 -6.55 27.84
CA LYS A 423 -16.78 -6.16 28.86
C LYS A 423 -16.29 -4.88 29.55
N ARG A 424 -17.20 -3.95 29.81
CA ARG A 424 -16.92 -2.79 30.66
C ARG A 424 -16.29 -3.25 31.97
N GLU A 425 -15.30 -2.48 32.45
CA GLU A 425 -14.63 -2.74 33.74
C GLU A 425 -13.88 -4.06 33.81
N ALA A 426 -13.38 -4.55 32.66
CA ALA A 426 -12.71 -5.84 32.59
C ALA A 426 -11.25 -5.83 33.06
N PHE A 427 -10.59 -4.66 33.01
CA PHE A 427 -9.13 -4.60 33.17
C PHE A 427 -8.70 -3.94 34.47
N PRO A 428 -7.69 -4.52 35.17
CA PRO A 428 -7.10 -3.93 36.39
C PRO A 428 -6.26 -2.69 36.10
N PHE A 429 -5.69 -2.61 34.88
CA PHE A 429 -4.98 -1.42 34.43
C PHE A 429 -4.99 -1.31 32.90
N ILE A 430 -4.82 -0.09 32.41
CA ILE A 430 -4.63 0.20 30.99
C ILE A 430 -3.38 1.06 30.85
N VAL A 431 -2.50 0.68 29.94
CA VAL A 431 -1.34 1.48 29.54
C VAL A 431 -1.64 2.06 28.17
N TYR A 432 -1.58 3.37 28.08
CA TYR A 432 -1.68 4.10 26.84
C TYR A 432 -0.33 4.73 26.53
N ILE A 433 0.31 4.27 25.47
CA ILE A 433 1.56 4.83 24.95
C ILE A 433 1.22 5.51 23.63
N GLY A 434 1.24 6.83 23.62
CA GLY A 434 0.96 7.62 22.42
C GLY A 434 2.18 7.64 21.50
N PRO A 435 1.99 7.38 20.20
CA PRO A 435 3.00 7.65 19.21
C PRO A 435 3.20 9.15 18.99
N MET A 436 4.31 9.53 18.39
CA MET A 436 4.51 10.86 17.86
C MET A 436 3.33 11.26 16.96
N GLY A 437 2.77 12.45 17.16
CA GLY A 437 1.64 12.94 16.37
C GLY A 437 0.25 12.76 17.00
N PHE A 438 0.15 12.34 18.26
CA PHE A 438 -1.12 12.35 18.99
C PHE A 438 -1.70 13.77 19.03
N LYS A 439 -2.86 13.95 18.41
CA LYS A 439 -3.59 15.23 18.46
C LYS A 439 -4.68 15.18 19.52
N PRO A 440 -5.09 16.33 20.07
CA PRO A 440 -6.23 16.44 21.01
C PRO A 440 -7.53 15.79 20.52
N ASP A 441 -7.69 15.62 19.21
CA ASP A 441 -8.85 14.98 18.58
C ASP A 441 -9.01 13.48 18.91
N ASN A 442 -8.05 12.87 19.61
CA ASN A 442 -8.13 11.48 20.08
C ASN A 442 -8.81 11.31 21.46
N LYS A 443 -9.46 12.35 21.94
CA LYS A 443 -10.29 12.29 23.17
C LYS A 443 -11.28 11.11 23.20
N PRO A 444 -11.95 10.73 22.09
CA PRO A 444 -12.83 9.56 22.10
C PRO A 444 -12.14 8.24 22.46
N VAL A 445 -10.88 8.04 22.06
CA VAL A 445 -10.07 6.83 22.41
C VAL A 445 -9.90 6.76 23.92
N TYR A 446 -9.48 7.85 24.45
CA TYR A 446 -9.19 8.04 25.86
C TYR A 446 -10.43 7.85 26.74
N ASP A 447 -11.58 8.42 26.34
CA ASP A 447 -12.85 8.26 27.05
C ASP A 447 -13.34 6.80 27.04
N SER A 448 -13.13 6.09 25.95
CA SER A 448 -13.46 4.66 25.85
C SER A 448 -12.56 3.80 26.74
N CYS A 449 -11.26 4.13 26.84
CA CYS A 449 -10.33 3.44 27.75
C CYS A 449 -10.78 3.53 29.21
N LYS A 450 -11.30 4.69 29.65
CA LYS A 450 -11.80 4.87 31.02
C LYS A 450 -12.92 3.88 31.38
N GLY A 451 -13.80 3.56 30.42
CA GLY A 451 -14.90 2.62 30.61
C GLY A 451 -14.47 1.16 30.78
N LEU A 452 -13.27 0.82 30.32
CA LEU A 452 -12.74 -0.55 30.36
C LEU A 452 -11.99 -0.86 31.67
N ILE A 453 -11.62 0.15 32.46
CA ILE A 453 -10.88 -0.04 33.73
C ILE A 453 -11.85 -0.36 34.87
N ARG A 454 -11.60 -1.46 35.58
CA ARG A 454 -12.39 -1.81 36.77
C ARG A 454 -12.23 -0.77 37.90
N PRO A 455 -13.20 -0.62 38.83
CA PRO A 455 -13.02 0.21 40.01
C PRO A 455 -11.74 -0.15 40.77
N GLY A 456 -10.99 0.85 41.21
CA GLY A 456 -9.66 0.67 41.82
C GLY A 456 -8.53 0.31 40.85
N GLY A 457 -8.82 0.11 39.56
CA GLY A 457 -7.82 -0.12 38.51
C GLY A 457 -7.06 1.16 38.14
N HIS A 458 -6.01 1.00 37.35
CA HIS A 458 -5.09 2.08 37.01
C HIS A 458 -5.09 2.40 35.51
N ILE A 459 -4.93 3.67 35.18
CA ILE A 459 -4.60 4.15 33.84
C ILE A 459 -3.19 4.75 33.86
N ILE A 460 -2.41 4.41 32.85
CA ILE A 460 -1.07 4.94 32.65
C ILE A 460 -1.06 5.56 31.24
N VAL A 461 -0.80 6.86 31.17
CA VAL A 461 -0.64 7.58 29.91
C VAL A 461 0.80 8.00 29.77
N HIS A 462 1.45 7.59 28.69
CA HIS A 462 2.81 7.98 28.38
C HIS A 462 2.85 8.56 26.97
N MET A 463 3.39 9.76 26.84
CA MET A 463 3.55 10.47 25.56
C MET A 463 5.01 10.76 25.32
N ILE A 464 5.46 10.52 24.09
CA ILE A 464 6.83 10.69 23.65
C ILE A 464 6.88 11.80 22.58
N ASP A 465 7.81 12.72 22.72
CA ASP A 465 8.25 13.74 21.73
C ASP A 465 7.23 14.79 21.22
N ASN A 466 5.95 14.76 21.60
CA ASN A 466 4.97 15.77 21.17
C ASN A 466 4.11 16.33 22.29
N GLY A 467 4.50 16.09 23.55
CA GLY A 467 3.82 16.65 24.69
C GLY A 467 4.13 18.15 24.82
N THR A 468 3.12 19.01 24.68
CA THR A 468 3.24 20.37 25.21
C THR A 468 2.81 20.39 26.67
N GLU A 469 3.32 21.33 27.45
CA GLU A 469 2.90 21.50 28.83
C GLU A 469 1.39 21.77 28.93
N GLU A 470 0.83 22.47 27.96
CA GLU A 470 -0.59 22.74 27.85
C GLU A 470 -1.38 21.43 27.67
N PHE A 471 -0.94 20.55 26.74
CA PHE A 471 -1.56 19.25 26.51
C PHE A 471 -1.41 18.32 27.72
N PHE A 472 -0.25 18.29 28.36
CA PHE A 472 -0.05 17.58 29.62
C PHE A 472 -1.05 18.00 30.69
N ASN A 473 -1.25 19.31 30.86
CA ASN A 473 -2.20 19.85 31.85
C ASN A 473 -3.66 19.55 31.46
N GLU A 474 -3.99 19.51 30.19
CA GLU A 474 -5.31 19.11 29.71
C GLU A 474 -5.59 17.62 30.01
N VAL A 475 -4.69 16.71 29.64
CA VAL A 475 -4.81 15.28 29.91
C VAL A 475 -4.87 15.02 31.42
N LYS A 476 -4.03 15.69 32.19
CA LYS A 476 -4.03 15.60 33.67
C LYS A 476 -5.35 16.03 34.29
N ARG A 477 -5.95 17.12 33.82
CA ARG A 477 -7.24 17.61 34.25
C ARG A 477 -8.36 16.63 33.94
N ASP A 478 -8.34 16.10 32.73
CA ASP A 478 -9.37 15.19 32.25
C ASP A 478 -9.32 13.83 32.98
N ILE A 479 -8.11 13.28 33.23
CA ILE A 479 -7.93 12.10 34.10
C ILE A 479 -8.42 12.39 35.52
N GLY A 480 -8.09 13.55 36.06
CA GLY A 480 -8.44 13.95 37.44
C GLY A 480 -9.95 14.00 37.74
N THR A 481 -10.81 14.00 36.71
CA THR A 481 -12.29 13.98 36.94
C THR A 481 -12.81 12.63 37.45
N ASN A 482 -12.16 11.52 37.07
CA ASN A 482 -12.63 10.16 37.39
C ASN A 482 -11.58 9.29 38.06
N PHE A 483 -10.35 9.77 38.18
CA PHE A 483 -9.21 9.04 38.70
C PHE A 483 -8.44 9.90 39.72
N VAL A 484 -7.84 9.25 40.71
CA VAL A 484 -6.86 9.88 41.60
C VAL A 484 -5.48 9.79 40.90
N ILE A 485 -4.90 10.95 40.59
CA ILE A 485 -3.57 11.03 40.02
C ILE A 485 -2.55 10.66 41.09
N MET A 486 -1.81 9.56 40.81
CA MET A 486 -0.79 9.05 41.72
C MET A 486 0.61 9.53 41.34
N TYR A 487 0.83 9.73 40.05
CA TYR A 487 2.09 10.21 39.51
C TYR A 487 1.81 11.05 38.27
N SER A 488 2.54 12.13 38.09
CA SER A 488 2.54 12.88 36.81
C SER A 488 3.87 13.61 36.66
N ASN A 489 4.46 13.53 35.51
CA ASN A 489 5.70 14.20 35.14
C ASN A 489 5.65 14.70 33.71
N PHE A 490 6.18 15.89 33.47
CA PHE A 490 6.39 16.46 32.15
C PHE A 490 7.86 16.84 32.01
N ASP A 491 8.49 16.40 30.94
CA ASP A 491 9.87 16.76 30.59
C ASP A 491 9.86 17.72 29.38
N PRO A 492 10.15 19.01 29.60
CA PRO A 492 10.15 19.99 28.53
C PRO A 492 11.32 19.79 27.54
N GLY A 493 12.39 19.10 27.94
CA GLY A 493 13.54 18.85 27.08
C GLY A 493 13.27 17.79 26.01
N THR A 494 12.58 16.74 26.40
CA THR A 494 12.18 15.64 25.49
C THR A 494 10.76 15.81 24.98
N LYS A 495 10.01 16.84 25.44
CA LYS A 495 8.57 17.02 25.15
C LYS A 495 7.75 15.76 25.42
N SER A 496 8.10 15.02 26.45
CA SER A 496 7.41 13.81 26.87
C SER A 496 6.71 14.00 28.21
N PHE A 497 5.67 13.21 28.46
CA PHE A 497 5.02 13.18 29.76
C PHE A 497 4.51 11.80 30.15
N SER A 498 4.35 11.59 31.44
CA SER A 498 3.75 10.39 32.00
C SER A 498 2.74 10.74 33.07
N ILE A 499 1.59 10.11 33.03
CA ILE A 499 0.55 10.23 34.07
C ILE A 499 0.15 8.82 34.46
N ALA A 500 0.21 8.52 35.76
CA ALA A 500 -0.36 7.31 36.33
C ALA A 500 -1.48 7.71 37.32
N ALA A 501 -2.65 7.15 37.15
CA ALA A 501 -3.80 7.46 37.97
C ALA A 501 -4.64 6.20 38.28
N ARG A 502 -5.32 6.18 39.40
CA ARG A 502 -6.19 5.10 39.86
C ARG A 502 -7.65 5.52 39.74
N ARG A 503 -8.49 4.68 39.15
CA ARG A 503 -9.93 4.90 39.08
C ARG A 503 -10.54 4.89 40.51
N ASN A 504 -11.39 5.86 40.81
CA ASN A 504 -12.17 5.86 42.04
C ASN A 504 -13.06 4.60 42.11
N TYR A 505 -13.34 4.16 43.33
CA TYR A 505 -14.24 3.02 43.58
C TYR A 505 -15.67 3.36 43.24
#